data_c17251e40fca3d422df9547ea048301c
#
_entry.id   c17251e40fca3d422df9547ea048301c
#
_cell.length_a   1.000
_cell.length_b   1.000
_cell.length_c   1.000
_cell.angle_alpha   90.00
_cell.angle_beta   90.00
_cell.angle_gamma   90.00
#
_symmetry.space_group_name_H-M   'P 1'
#
loop_
_entity.id
_entity.type
_entity.pdbx_description
1 polymer ?
#
loop_
_entity_poly.entity_id
_entity_poly.type
_entity_poly.pdbx_seq_one_letter_code
_entity_poly.pdbx_strand_id
1 'polypeptide(L)'
;MEDTAPNSTTVCRFRNTLVEAGLYDMILDEINRKLKEKDIIVRHDAIVETSIIDTPRRPGGCREYEVVEDRHEEDGRETLQEAMLKEVVKPNVDTEARWIKKMGKLHFGYKRHTVTDENGLVLAEETTVANESDIKHIETPLKKAGLPQGTPVYADKG
;
A
#
# COMPACT_ATOMS: atom_id res chain seq x y z
N MET A 1 32.27 -22.11 8.00
CA MET A 1 31.59 -20.90 8.51
C MET A 1 30.11 -21.22 8.54
N GLU A 2 29.51 -21.35 9.71
CA GLU A 2 28.06 -21.46 9.82
C GLU A 2 27.48 -20.09 9.53
N ASP A 3 26.81 -19.93 8.41
CA ASP A 3 26.06 -18.71 8.08
C ASP A 3 24.87 -18.63 9.04
N THR A 4 24.97 -17.77 10.02
CA THR A 4 23.88 -17.51 10.98
C THR A 4 22.76 -16.78 10.24
N ALA A 5 21.62 -17.43 10.09
CA ALA A 5 20.44 -16.80 9.50
C ALA A 5 20.05 -15.51 10.26
N PRO A 6 19.71 -14.42 9.55
CA PRO A 6 19.33 -13.17 10.19
C PRO A 6 18.06 -13.35 11.03
N ASN A 7 18.01 -12.72 12.19
CA ASN A 7 16.82 -12.73 13.03
C ASN A 7 15.71 -11.80 12.47
N SER A 8 14.50 -11.94 12.99
CA SER A 8 13.34 -11.16 12.53
C SER A 8 13.55 -9.64 12.63
N THR A 9 14.26 -9.16 13.65
CA THR A 9 14.56 -7.73 13.82
C THR A 9 15.47 -7.22 12.72
N THR A 10 16.49 -8.00 12.35
CA THR A 10 17.40 -7.66 11.24
C THR A 10 16.64 -7.57 9.91
N VAL A 11 15.75 -8.54 9.66
CA VAL A 11 14.91 -8.53 8.45
C VAL A 11 13.98 -7.31 8.43
N CYS A 12 13.34 -6.97 9.56
CA CYS A 12 12.48 -5.79 9.66
C CYS A 12 13.25 -4.48 9.42
N ARG A 13 14.44 -4.33 10.02
CA ARG A 13 15.29 -3.15 9.81
C ARG A 13 15.69 -3.02 8.34
N PHE A 14 16.13 -4.10 7.72
CA PHE A 14 16.49 -4.12 6.31
C PHE A 14 15.31 -3.71 5.43
N ARG A 15 14.11 -4.27 5.66
CA ARG A 15 12.89 -3.86 4.95
C ARG A 15 12.62 -2.36 5.08
N ASN A 16 12.68 -1.83 6.30
CA ASN A 16 12.43 -0.40 6.53
C ASN A 16 13.45 0.47 5.78
N THR A 17 14.73 0.10 5.80
CA THR A 17 15.76 0.81 5.02
C THR A 17 15.45 0.80 3.51
N LEU A 18 14.97 -0.33 2.96
CA LEU A 18 14.57 -0.41 1.55
C LEU A 18 13.35 0.48 1.23
N VAL A 19 12.37 0.53 2.15
CA VAL A 19 11.20 1.40 2.00
C VAL A 19 11.61 2.86 2.02
N GLU A 20 12.38 3.28 3.02
CA GLU A 20 12.88 4.65 3.19
C GLU A 20 13.72 5.11 1.98
N ALA A 21 14.47 4.21 1.39
CA ALA A 21 15.28 4.47 0.20
C ALA A 21 14.50 4.37 -1.13
N GLY A 22 13.22 3.94 -1.11
CA GLY A 22 12.39 3.76 -2.32
C GLY A 22 12.90 2.67 -3.27
N LEU A 23 13.60 1.65 -2.75
CA LEU A 23 14.30 0.66 -3.57
C LEU A 23 13.48 -0.56 -3.95
N TYR A 24 12.25 -0.70 -3.48
CA TYR A 24 11.44 -1.91 -3.72
C TYR A 24 11.17 -2.15 -5.21
N ASP A 25 10.68 -1.13 -5.91
CA ASP A 25 10.38 -1.24 -7.35
C ASP A 25 11.67 -1.56 -8.14
N MET A 26 12.78 -0.90 -7.82
CA MET A 26 14.08 -1.15 -8.47
C MET A 26 14.59 -2.59 -8.28
N ILE A 27 14.41 -3.15 -7.08
CA ILE A 27 14.81 -4.54 -6.78
C ILE A 27 13.94 -5.51 -7.57
N LEU A 28 12.63 -5.28 -7.61
CA LEU A 28 11.71 -6.11 -8.39
C LEU A 28 12.04 -6.06 -9.88
N ASP A 29 12.29 -4.88 -10.42
CA ASP A 29 12.69 -4.70 -11.82
C ASP A 29 13.99 -5.43 -12.16
N GLU A 30 14.99 -5.36 -11.27
CA GLU A 30 16.27 -6.06 -11.48
C GLU A 30 16.12 -7.59 -11.41
N ILE A 31 15.28 -8.08 -10.49
CA ILE A 31 14.93 -9.51 -10.43
C ILE A 31 14.24 -9.93 -11.72
N ASN A 32 13.23 -9.19 -12.16
CA ASN A 32 12.49 -9.48 -13.38
C ASN A 32 13.38 -9.42 -14.61
N ARG A 33 14.32 -8.49 -14.68
CA ARG A 33 15.32 -8.41 -15.74
C ARG A 33 16.16 -9.70 -15.83
N LYS A 34 16.67 -10.18 -14.68
CA LYS A 34 17.46 -11.40 -14.61
C LYS A 34 16.66 -12.67 -14.94
N LEU A 35 15.41 -12.71 -14.52
CA LEU A 35 14.51 -13.82 -14.85
C LEU A 35 14.18 -13.86 -16.34
N LYS A 36 14.00 -12.67 -16.95
CA LYS A 36 13.77 -12.55 -18.40
C LYS A 36 15.01 -12.98 -19.20
N GLU A 37 16.21 -12.64 -18.78
CA GLU A 37 17.45 -13.05 -19.43
C GLU A 37 17.65 -14.57 -19.44
N LYS A 38 16.99 -15.27 -18.51
CA LYS A 38 17.00 -16.73 -18.40
C LYS A 38 15.77 -17.41 -19.00
N ASP A 39 14.94 -16.65 -19.71
CA ASP A 39 13.66 -17.11 -20.29
C ASP A 39 12.70 -17.77 -19.27
N ILE A 40 12.80 -17.36 -17.99
CA ILE A 40 11.92 -17.86 -16.93
C ILE A 40 10.60 -17.10 -16.91
N ILE A 41 10.61 -15.76 -17.12
CA ILE A 41 9.40 -14.94 -17.25
C ILE A 41 8.87 -15.06 -18.67
N VAL A 42 7.62 -15.50 -18.78
CA VAL A 42 6.87 -15.58 -20.02
C VAL A 42 5.83 -14.47 -20.04
N ARG A 43 5.89 -13.58 -21.05
CA ARG A 43 4.98 -12.43 -21.15
C ARG A 43 3.95 -12.61 -22.27
N HIS A 44 3.38 -13.83 -22.39
CA HIS A 44 2.31 -14.09 -23.35
C HIS A 44 0.98 -13.59 -22.82
N ASP A 45 0.71 -13.83 -21.55
CA ASP A 45 -0.50 -13.43 -20.85
C ASP A 45 -0.15 -12.77 -19.52
N ALA A 46 -1.03 -11.94 -19.00
CA ALA A 46 -0.89 -11.35 -17.67
C ALA A 46 -2.17 -11.52 -16.85
N ILE A 47 -2.00 -11.75 -15.56
CA ILE A 47 -3.09 -11.87 -14.61
C ILE A 47 -2.98 -10.71 -13.62
N VAL A 48 -4.09 -10.03 -13.38
CA VAL A 48 -4.17 -8.96 -12.37
C VAL A 48 -5.04 -9.42 -11.22
N GLU A 49 -4.47 -9.43 -10.02
CA GLU A 49 -5.16 -9.79 -8.79
C GLU A 49 -5.13 -8.64 -7.80
N THR A 50 -6.23 -8.48 -7.03
CA THR A 50 -6.30 -7.53 -5.94
C THR A 50 -6.54 -8.26 -4.62
N SER A 51 -5.59 -8.12 -3.69
CA SER A 51 -5.67 -8.67 -2.35
C SER A 51 -5.81 -7.57 -1.30
N ILE A 52 -6.53 -7.86 -0.20
CA ILE A 52 -6.64 -6.95 0.93
C ILE A 52 -5.56 -7.31 1.96
N ILE A 53 -4.85 -6.29 2.44
CA ILE A 53 -3.84 -6.39 3.48
C ILE A 53 -4.37 -5.66 4.71
N ASP A 54 -4.79 -6.42 5.73
CA ASP A 54 -5.21 -5.83 7.00
C ASP A 54 -4.01 -5.30 7.79
N THR A 55 -4.13 -4.10 8.34
CA THR A 55 -3.19 -3.60 9.34
C THR A 55 -3.66 -3.92 10.76
N PRO A 56 -2.78 -4.35 11.67
CA PRO A 56 -3.12 -4.54 13.08
C PRO A 56 -3.38 -3.21 13.80
N ARG A 57 -2.98 -2.09 13.22
CA ARG A 57 -3.09 -0.74 13.77
C ARG A 57 -4.45 -0.10 13.46
N ARG A 58 -5.53 -0.84 13.67
CA ARG A 58 -6.89 -0.34 13.43
C ARG A 58 -7.40 0.54 14.57
N PRO A 59 -8.26 1.54 14.28
CA PRO A 59 -8.93 2.30 15.33
C PRO A 59 -9.74 1.38 16.24
N GLY A 60 -9.62 1.54 17.55
CA GLY A 60 -10.38 0.79 18.55
C GLY A 60 -10.89 1.70 19.67
N GLY A 61 -12.03 1.33 20.26
CA GLY A 61 -12.66 2.09 21.36
C GLY A 61 -13.49 3.30 20.90
N CYS A 62 -13.79 4.20 21.84
CA CYS A 62 -14.55 5.41 21.56
C CYS A 62 -13.67 6.46 20.87
N ARG A 63 -14.30 7.28 20.03
CA ARG A 63 -13.64 8.46 19.45
C ARG A 63 -13.51 9.51 20.54
N GLU A 64 -12.37 10.13 20.59
CA GLU A 64 -12.05 11.25 21.48
C GLU A 64 -11.87 12.50 20.62
N TYR A 65 -12.40 13.64 21.09
CA TYR A 65 -12.31 14.91 20.38
C TYR A 65 -11.71 15.96 21.29
N GLU A 66 -10.81 16.74 20.77
CA GLU A 66 -10.28 17.94 21.43
C GLU A 66 -10.88 19.18 20.78
N VAL A 67 -11.16 20.17 21.60
CA VAL A 67 -11.56 21.51 21.13
C VAL A 67 -10.28 22.27 20.81
N VAL A 68 -10.06 22.57 19.55
CA VAL A 68 -8.95 23.43 19.13
C VAL A 68 -9.54 24.83 18.93
N GLU A 69 -9.09 25.78 19.76
CA GLU A 69 -9.42 27.18 19.66
C GLU A 69 -8.36 27.87 18.80
N ASP A 70 -8.79 28.51 17.72
CA ASP A 70 -7.90 29.35 16.91
C ASP A 70 -7.90 30.75 17.51
N ARG A 71 -6.78 31.16 18.11
CA ARG A 71 -6.62 32.48 18.74
C ARG A 71 -5.75 33.33 17.83
N HIS A 72 -6.34 34.38 17.26
CA HIS A 72 -5.57 35.41 16.57
C HIS A 72 -5.41 36.64 17.49
N GLU A 73 -4.17 37.12 17.61
CA GLU A 73 -3.86 38.42 18.20
C GLU A 73 -3.96 39.50 17.12
N GLU A 74 -5.04 40.24 17.10
CA GLU A 74 -5.11 41.50 16.38
C GLU A 74 -5.21 42.68 17.37
N ASP A 75 -4.26 43.60 17.26
CA ASP A 75 -4.23 44.85 17.99
C ASP A 75 -4.26 44.72 19.53
N GLY A 76 -3.57 43.69 20.09
CA GLY A 76 -3.50 43.49 21.54
C GLY A 76 -4.80 43.00 22.19
N ARG A 77 -5.76 42.53 21.41
CA ARG A 77 -6.97 41.84 21.88
C ARG A 77 -7.03 40.41 21.32
N GLU A 78 -7.13 39.44 22.22
CA GLU A 78 -7.42 38.04 21.85
C GLU A 78 -8.90 37.93 21.41
N THR A 79 -9.12 37.58 20.15
CA THR A 79 -10.46 37.29 19.64
C THR A 79 -10.53 35.79 19.29
N LEU A 80 -11.47 35.08 19.91
CA LEU A 80 -11.81 33.69 19.57
C LEU A 80 -12.58 33.71 18.24
N GLN A 81 -12.00 33.20 17.15
CA GLN A 81 -12.68 33.20 15.86
C GLN A 81 -13.53 31.94 15.66
N GLU A 82 -13.09 30.78 15.99
CA GLU A 82 -13.91 29.57 15.93
C GLU A 82 -13.30 28.44 16.80
N ALA A 83 -14.16 27.70 17.49
CA ALA A 83 -13.75 26.47 18.18
C ALA A 83 -14.09 25.27 17.28
N MET A 84 -13.08 24.56 16.83
CA MET A 84 -13.26 23.34 16.01
C MET A 84 -13.01 22.08 16.84
N LEU A 85 -13.87 21.07 16.64
CA LEU A 85 -13.64 19.73 17.20
C LEU A 85 -12.69 18.96 16.30
N LYS A 86 -11.52 18.62 16.82
CA LYS A 86 -10.53 17.77 16.14
C LYS A 86 -10.54 16.39 16.76
N GLU A 87 -10.68 15.35 15.93
CA GLU A 87 -10.58 13.96 16.40
C GLU A 87 -9.15 13.66 16.85
N VAL A 88 -9.01 13.19 18.09
CA VAL A 88 -7.70 12.78 18.64
C VAL A 88 -7.32 11.43 18.06
N VAL A 89 -6.25 11.39 17.28
CA VAL A 89 -5.71 10.15 16.76
C VAL A 89 -4.98 9.40 17.86
N LYS A 90 -5.50 8.23 18.25
CA LYS A 90 -4.85 7.40 19.27
C LYS A 90 -3.46 6.95 18.80
N PRO A 91 -2.47 6.90 19.71
CA PRO A 91 -1.15 6.39 19.38
C PRO A 91 -1.27 4.95 18.82
N ASN A 92 -0.45 4.62 17.83
CA ASN A 92 -0.43 3.35 17.11
C ASN A 92 -1.60 3.06 16.15
N VAL A 93 -2.46 4.02 15.82
CA VAL A 93 -3.41 3.88 14.73
C VAL A 93 -2.72 4.21 13.40
N ASP A 94 -2.98 3.40 12.39
CA ASP A 94 -2.52 3.66 11.02
C ASP A 94 -3.47 4.68 10.37
N THR A 95 -3.00 5.92 10.25
CA THR A 95 -3.81 7.05 9.75
C THR A 95 -4.03 7.02 8.23
N GLU A 96 -3.21 6.29 7.50
CA GLU A 96 -3.31 6.15 6.05
C GLU A 96 -4.26 5.03 5.64
N ALA A 97 -4.38 3.97 6.46
CA ALA A 97 -5.28 2.86 6.19
C ALA A 97 -6.76 3.27 6.18
N ARG A 98 -7.57 2.53 5.43
CA ARG A 98 -9.02 2.79 5.30
C ARG A 98 -9.83 1.52 5.50
N TRP A 99 -11.11 1.71 5.87
CA TRP A 99 -12.06 0.62 6.01
C TRP A 99 -12.65 0.22 4.66
N ILE A 100 -12.77 -1.08 4.46
CA ILE A 100 -13.55 -1.67 3.36
C ILE A 100 -14.38 -2.84 3.89
N LYS A 101 -15.57 -3.05 3.31
CA LYS A 101 -16.37 -4.24 3.54
C LYS A 101 -16.30 -5.14 2.31
N LYS A 102 -15.75 -6.34 2.46
CA LYS A 102 -15.69 -7.36 1.40
C LYS A 102 -16.25 -8.68 1.93
N MET A 103 -17.13 -9.33 1.17
CA MET A 103 -17.78 -10.61 1.55
C MET A 103 -18.39 -10.59 2.97
N GLY A 104 -19.03 -9.47 3.36
CA GLY A 104 -19.65 -9.32 4.68
C GLY A 104 -18.70 -9.01 5.83
N LYS A 105 -17.39 -9.06 5.64
CA LYS A 105 -16.36 -8.78 6.64
C LYS A 105 -15.80 -7.38 6.47
N LEU A 106 -15.54 -6.70 7.60
CA LEU A 106 -14.85 -5.41 7.63
C LEU A 106 -13.34 -5.63 7.71
N HIS A 107 -12.63 -4.95 6.83
CA HIS A 107 -11.18 -4.90 6.77
C HIS A 107 -10.72 -3.47 6.97
N PHE A 108 -9.59 -3.28 7.66
CA PHE A 108 -8.95 -1.99 7.82
C PHE A 108 -7.50 -2.10 7.37
N GLY A 109 -7.13 -1.41 6.29
CA GLY A 109 -5.80 -1.54 5.73
C GLY A 109 -5.70 -1.00 4.31
N TYR A 110 -5.10 -1.82 3.46
CA TYR A 110 -4.70 -1.50 2.10
C TYR A 110 -5.17 -2.56 1.11
N LYS A 111 -5.15 -2.21 -0.16
CA LYS A 111 -5.24 -3.15 -1.28
C LYS A 111 -3.89 -3.24 -1.96
N ARG A 112 -3.51 -4.44 -2.34
CA ARG A 112 -2.35 -4.71 -3.17
C ARG A 112 -2.82 -5.24 -4.52
N HIS A 113 -2.47 -4.51 -5.56
CA HIS A 113 -2.73 -4.86 -6.95
C HIS A 113 -1.46 -5.50 -7.51
N THR A 114 -1.52 -6.77 -7.85
CA THR A 114 -0.37 -7.55 -8.32
C THR A 114 -0.60 -7.96 -9.75
N VAL A 115 0.38 -7.72 -10.61
CA VAL A 115 0.41 -8.23 -11.99
C VAL A 115 1.39 -9.39 -12.03
N THR A 116 0.92 -10.55 -12.47
CA THR A 116 1.75 -11.75 -12.65
C THR A 116 1.74 -12.19 -14.11
N ASP A 117 2.74 -12.97 -14.48
CA ASP A 117 2.70 -13.74 -15.73
C ASP A 117 1.83 -15.00 -15.59
N GLU A 118 1.69 -15.78 -16.65
CA GLU A 118 0.93 -17.04 -16.67
C GLU A 118 1.44 -18.09 -15.68
N ASN A 119 2.69 -17.99 -15.23
CA ASN A 119 3.33 -18.89 -14.26
C ASN A 119 3.21 -18.37 -12.82
N GLY A 120 2.55 -17.22 -12.60
CA GLY A 120 2.38 -16.60 -11.29
C GLY A 120 3.59 -15.82 -10.80
N LEU A 121 4.56 -15.52 -11.67
CA LEU A 121 5.71 -14.67 -11.31
C LEU A 121 5.27 -13.19 -11.29
N VAL A 122 5.59 -12.50 -10.22
CA VAL A 122 5.21 -11.10 -10.02
C VAL A 122 6.01 -10.20 -10.96
N LEU A 123 5.30 -9.51 -11.85
CA LEU A 123 5.87 -8.53 -12.78
C LEU A 123 5.87 -7.13 -12.18
N ALA A 124 4.79 -6.74 -11.50
CA ALA A 124 4.66 -5.44 -10.86
C ALA A 124 3.65 -5.49 -9.71
N GLU A 125 3.82 -4.57 -8.77
CA GLU A 125 2.89 -4.37 -7.66
C GLU A 125 2.57 -2.88 -7.46
N GLU A 126 1.37 -2.61 -6.95
CA GLU A 126 0.97 -1.31 -6.44
C GLU A 126 0.10 -1.48 -5.20
N THR A 127 0.33 -0.64 -4.20
CA THR A 127 -0.46 -0.64 -2.96
C THR A 127 -1.26 0.66 -2.89
N THR A 128 -2.57 0.51 -2.63
CA THR A 128 -3.50 1.62 -2.44
C THR A 128 -4.22 1.49 -1.10
N VAL A 129 -4.91 2.54 -0.68
CA VAL A 129 -5.79 2.42 0.49
C VAL A 129 -6.98 1.52 0.19
N ALA A 130 -7.46 0.78 1.19
CA ALA A 130 -8.42 -0.31 0.97
C ALA A 130 -9.75 0.12 0.33
N ASN A 131 -10.20 1.35 0.52
CA ASN A 131 -11.47 1.87 -0.03
C ASN A 131 -11.38 2.40 -1.46
N GLU A 132 -10.20 2.40 -2.08
CA GLU A 132 -10.05 2.78 -3.49
C GLU A 132 -10.64 1.72 -4.43
N SER A 133 -11.10 2.18 -5.59
CA SER A 133 -11.65 1.29 -6.62
C SER A 133 -10.55 0.59 -7.39
N ASP A 134 -10.64 -0.74 -7.51
CA ASP A 134 -9.65 -1.55 -8.23
C ASP A 134 -9.48 -1.10 -9.68
N ILE A 135 -10.58 -0.72 -10.34
CA ILE A 135 -10.59 -0.28 -11.74
C ILE A 135 -9.72 0.97 -11.96
N LYS A 136 -9.69 1.88 -10.99
CA LYS A 136 -8.89 3.11 -11.09
C LYS A 136 -7.38 2.86 -10.99
N HIS A 137 -7.00 1.77 -10.34
CA HIS A 137 -5.61 1.46 -10.03
C HIS A 137 -5.00 0.32 -10.85
N ILE A 138 -5.77 -0.28 -11.77
CA ILE A 138 -5.28 -1.37 -12.62
C ILE A 138 -4.24 -0.90 -13.64
N GLU A 139 -4.32 0.34 -14.07
CA GLU A 139 -3.49 0.87 -15.15
C GLU A 139 -2.02 1.07 -14.73
N THR A 140 -1.79 1.51 -13.48
CA THR A 140 -0.44 1.78 -12.96
C THR A 140 0.42 0.53 -12.90
N PRO A 141 0.01 -0.57 -12.24
CA PRO A 141 0.82 -1.79 -12.20
C PRO A 141 0.98 -2.44 -13.58
N LEU A 142 -0.01 -2.32 -14.47
CA LEU A 142 0.13 -2.78 -15.87
C LEU A 142 1.21 -2.02 -16.62
N LYS A 143 1.28 -0.69 -16.46
CA LYS A 143 2.35 0.13 -17.04
C LYS A 143 3.72 -0.24 -16.47
N LYS A 144 3.81 -0.42 -15.15
CA LYS A 144 5.04 -0.88 -14.47
C LYS A 144 5.50 -2.26 -14.98
N ALA A 145 4.57 -3.18 -15.22
CA ALA A 145 4.88 -4.52 -15.71
C ALA A 145 5.55 -4.52 -17.10
N GLY A 146 5.40 -3.44 -17.87
CA GLY A 146 6.04 -3.28 -19.18
C GLY A 146 5.68 -4.40 -20.17
N LEU A 147 4.40 -4.76 -20.22
CA LEU A 147 3.90 -5.81 -21.10
C LEU A 147 3.98 -5.38 -22.57
N PRO A 148 4.26 -6.31 -23.50
CA PRO A 148 4.15 -6.04 -24.94
C PRO A 148 2.76 -5.54 -25.33
N GLN A 149 2.68 -4.72 -26.37
CA GLN A 149 1.39 -4.26 -26.88
C GLN A 149 0.57 -5.45 -27.40
N GLY A 150 -0.68 -5.55 -26.98
CA GLY A 150 -1.58 -6.63 -27.38
C GLY A 150 -1.52 -7.86 -26.47
N THR A 151 -0.72 -7.84 -25.40
CA THR A 151 -0.74 -8.91 -24.40
C THR A 151 -2.13 -9.02 -23.77
N PRO A 152 -2.78 -10.21 -23.79
CA PRO A 152 -4.02 -10.43 -23.07
C PRO A 152 -3.85 -10.22 -21.57
N VAL A 153 -4.80 -9.52 -20.95
CA VAL A 153 -4.81 -9.27 -19.51
C VAL A 153 -6.09 -9.84 -18.91
N TYR A 154 -5.94 -10.72 -17.96
CA TYR A 154 -7.04 -11.33 -17.23
C TYR A 154 -7.14 -10.72 -15.85
N ALA A 155 -8.34 -10.34 -15.44
CA ALA A 155 -8.62 -9.83 -14.10
C ALA A 155 -9.81 -10.59 -13.52
N ASP A 156 -9.78 -10.86 -12.21
CA ASP A 156 -10.94 -11.42 -11.53
C ASP A 156 -12.08 -10.39 -11.52
N LYS A 157 -13.29 -10.89 -11.70
CA LYS A 157 -14.49 -10.08 -11.62
C LYS A 157 -14.84 -9.90 -10.15
N GLY A 158 -14.34 -8.82 -9.55
CA GLY A 158 -14.59 -8.45 -8.15
C GLY A 158 -16.05 -8.24 -7.80
#